data_f65b53bfbeebc36d4dad471fb766b64d
#
_entry.id   f65b53bfbeebc36d4dad471fb766b64d
#
_cell.length_a   1.000
_cell.length_b   1.000
_cell.length_c   1.000
_cell.angle_alpha   90.00
_cell.angle_beta   90.00
_cell.angle_gamma   90.00
#
_symmetry.space_group_name_H-M   'P 1'
#
loop_
_entity.id
_entity.type
_entity.pdbx_description
1 polymer ?
#
loop_
_entity_poly.entity_id
_entity_poly.type
_entity_poly.pdbx_seq_one_letter_code
_entity_poly.pdbx_strand_id
1 'polypeptide(L)'
;HKDLDNHKLDSIAFGMGIGDNPKLCEKVFRVQCEKIIDADAINYLAKNKDSLKKLKGCVLTPHPMEFSRLAGLSVQEILSNPIEIAEQFAKDNNLIVVLKGATSIITNGEQTYLNTSGCSGQAKGGSGDVLSGIIGSLLAQKIPAFEAAVAGCYIAGKTAEIVADKSSVYSMLPVDIATSVGNTLSSILKDKI
;
A
#
# COMPACT_ATOMS: atom_id res chain seq x y z
N HIS A 1 12.71 -20.65 3.85
CA HIS A 1 12.72 -20.26 2.42
C HIS A 1 12.27 -21.37 1.44
N LYS A 2 12.17 -22.63 1.87
CA LYS A 2 11.66 -23.74 1.02
C LYS A 2 10.13 -23.80 0.95
N ASP A 3 9.43 -23.09 1.84
CA ASP A 3 7.99 -23.30 2.07
C ASP A 3 7.04 -22.42 1.23
N LEU A 4 7.52 -21.35 0.58
CA LEU A 4 6.66 -20.49 -0.26
C LEU A 4 6.04 -21.24 -1.45
N ASP A 5 6.67 -22.31 -1.92
CA ASP A 5 6.20 -23.09 -3.07
C ASP A 5 5.19 -24.20 -2.69
N ASN A 6 5.06 -24.51 -1.38
CA ASN A 6 4.26 -25.61 -0.86
C ASN A 6 2.98 -25.17 -0.12
N HIS A 7 2.82 -23.86 0.16
CA HIS A 7 1.65 -23.34 0.85
C HIS A 7 0.73 -22.61 -0.13
N LYS A 8 -0.56 -22.86 -0.04
CA LYS A 8 -1.58 -22.07 -0.72
C LYS A 8 -1.70 -20.75 0.02
N LEU A 9 -1.06 -19.72 -0.51
CA LEU A 9 -1.13 -18.36 0.01
C LEU A 9 -2.28 -17.60 -0.67
N ASP A 10 -3.10 -16.94 0.11
CA ASP A 10 -4.18 -16.09 -0.41
C ASP A 10 -3.67 -14.70 -0.79
N SER A 11 -2.77 -14.13 0.00
CA SER A 11 -2.07 -12.89 -0.31
C SER A 11 -0.68 -12.83 0.32
N ILE A 12 0.16 -11.90 -0.17
CA ILE A 12 1.49 -11.58 0.39
C ILE A 12 1.62 -10.07 0.52
N ALA A 13 1.92 -9.57 1.73
CA ALA A 13 2.46 -8.23 1.93
C ALA A 13 3.98 -8.33 1.98
N PHE A 14 4.69 -7.61 1.09
CA PHE A 14 6.10 -7.81 0.87
C PHE A 14 6.87 -6.52 0.61
N GLY A 15 8.08 -6.47 1.17
CA GLY A 15 9.06 -5.42 0.87
C GLY A 15 9.54 -4.67 2.09
N MET A 16 8.77 -4.65 3.17
CA MET A 16 9.11 -3.93 4.39
C MET A 16 10.29 -4.59 5.08
N GLY A 17 11.39 -3.85 5.26
CA GLY A 17 12.58 -4.27 6.01
C GLY A 17 13.35 -5.47 5.45
N ILE A 18 13.20 -5.78 4.15
CA ILE A 18 13.92 -6.91 3.52
C ILE A 18 15.35 -6.56 3.10
N GLY A 19 15.69 -5.27 3.08
CA GLY A 19 16.96 -4.77 2.58
C GLY A 19 17.16 -5.04 1.09
N ASP A 20 18.41 -5.01 0.65
CA ASP A 20 18.76 -5.35 -0.74
C ASP A 20 18.83 -6.88 -0.91
N ASN A 21 17.72 -7.48 -1.28
CA ASN A 21 17.60 -8.94 -1.44
C ASN A 21 16.94 -9.34 -2.78
N PRO A 22 17.69 -9.22 -3.91
CA PRO A 22 17.17 -9.51 -5.25
C PRO A 22 16.59 -10.92 -5.40
N LYS A 23 17.26 -11.91 -4.80
CA LYS A 23 16.81 -13.32 -4.88
C LYS A 23 15.45 -13.54 -4.24
N LEU A 24 15.19 -12.89 -3.10
CA LEU A 24 13.92 -12.97 -2.41
C LEU A 24 12.82 -12.24 -3.21
N CYS A 25 13.11 -11.04 -3.72
CA CYS A 25 12.20 -10.29 -4.58
C CYS A 25 11.74 -11.13 -5.77
N GLU A 26 12.69 -11.69 -6.53
CA GLU A 26 12.40 -12.50 -7.71
C GLU A 26 11.62 -13.77 -7.37
N LYS A 27 11.87 -14.38 -6.21
CA LYS A 27 11.11 -15.53 -5.74
C LYS A 27 9.67 -15.15 -5.42
N VAL A 28 9.45 -14.09 -4.63
CA VAL A 28 8.11 -13.65 -4.22
C VAL A 28 7.29 -13.17 -5.41
N PHE A 29 7.88 -12.46 -6.37
CA PHE A 29 7.17 -11.96 -7.54
C PHE A 29 6.61 -13.07 -8.44
N ARG A 30 7.16 -14.29 -8.39
CA ARG A 30 6.68 -15.44 -9.14
C ARG A 30 5.57 -16.24 -8.44
N VAL A 31 5.36 -16.02 -7.15
CA VAL A 31 4.29 -16.73 -6.41
C VAL A 31 2.93 -16.31 -6.98
N GLN A 32 2.05 -17.27 -7.20
CA GLN A 32 0.70 -17.03 -7.73
C GLN A 32 -0.29 -16.78 -6.60
N CYS A 33 -0.40 -15.54 -6.17
CA CYS A 33 -1.38 -15.04 -5.20
C CYS A 33 -1.48 -13.52 -5.32
N GLU A 34 -2.47 -12.92 -4.65
CA GLU A 34 -2.59 -11.48 -4.52
C GLU A 34 -1.37 -10.88 -3.79
N LYS A 35 -0.92 -9.70 -4.19
CA LYS A 35 0.27 -9.09 -3.58
C LYS A 35 0.08 -7.60 -3.33
N ILE A 36 0.63 -7.19 -2.20
CA ILE A 36 0.95 -5.80 -1.94
C ILE A 36 2.46 -5.66 -1.80
N ILE A 37 3.05 -4.72 -2.53
CA ILE A 37 4.49 -4.47 -2.62
C ILE A 37 4.78 -3.07 -2.08
N ASP A 38 5.69 -2.97 -1.10
CA ASP A 38 6.05 -1.71 -0.45
C ASP A 38 7.56 -1.60 -0.24
N ALA A 39 8.03 -0.44 0.13
CA ALA A 39 9.36 -0.15 0.67
C ALA A 39 10.53 -0.70 -0.18
N ASP A 40 11.39 -1.55 0.40
CA ASP A 40 12.60 -2.05 -0.25
C ASP A 40 12.30 -2.82 -1.55
N ALA A 41 11.16 -3.51 -1.64
CA ALA A 41 10.77 -4.19 -2.87
C ALA A 41 10.40 -3.18 -3.99
N ILE A 42 9.84 -2.02 -3.67
CA ILE A 42 9.66 -0.93 -4.64
C ILE A 42 11.02 -0.38 -5.10
N ASN A 43 11.97 -0.21 -4.18
CA ASN A 43 13.32 0.20 -4.53
C ASN A 43 14.02 -0.82 -5.44
N TYR A 44 13.78 -2.12 -5.24
CA TYR A 44 14.25 -3.16 -6.15
C TYR A 44 13.62 -3.02 -7.55
N LEU A 45 12.30 -2.82 -7.64
CA LEU A 45 11.59 -2.62 -8.91
C LEU A 45 12.09 -1.39 -9.67
N ALA A 46 12.43 -0.32 -8.98
CA ALA A 46 12.99 0.89 -9.60
C ALA A 46 14.30 0.61 -10.35
N LYS A 47 15.11 -0.32 -9.84
CA LYS A 47 16.37 -0.79 -10.48
C LYS A 47 16.13 -1.88 -11.54
N ASN A 48 14.99 -2.60 -11.47
CA ASN A 48 14.70 -3.79 -12.26
C ASN A 48 13.28 -3.73 -12.85
N LYS A 49 13.03 -2.73 -13.69
CA LYS A 49 11.69 -2.41 -14.23
C LYS A 49 11.01 -3.56 -14.98
N ASP A 50 11.79 -4.45 -15.60
CA ASP A 50 11.23 -5.65 -16.24
C ASP A 50 10.50 -6.58 -15.29
N SER A 51 10.81 -6.53 -13.99
CA SER A 51 10.12 -7.31 -12.96
C SER A 51 8.68 -6.82 -12.69
N LEU A 52 8.31 -5.58 -13.08
CA LEU A 52 6.93 -5.08 -13.03
C LEU A 52 5.98 -5.99 -13.81
N LYS A 53 6.43 -6.56 -14.92
CA LYS A 53 5.62 -7.46 -15.77
C LYS A 53 5.11 -8.70 -15.02
N LYS A 54 5.75 -9.08 -13.90
CA LYS A 54 5.39 -10.21 -13.03
C LYS A 54 4.32 -9.86 -11.98
N LEU A 55 4.01 -8.56 -11.84
CA LEU A 55 3.16 -8.03 -10.77
C LEU A 55 1.82 -7.48 -11.26
N LYS A 56 1.38 -7.91 -12.45
CA LYS A 56 0.08 -7.47 -13.00
C LYS A 56 -1.06 -7.68 -12.01
N GLY A 57 -1.85 -6.64 -11.80
CA GLY A 57 -2.96 -6.64 -10.84
C GLY A 57 -2.54 -6.46 -9.37
N CYS A 58 -1.25 -6.43 -9.06
CA CYS A 58 -0.77 -6.23 -7.69
C CYS A 58 -0.90 -4.77 -7.24
N VAL A 59 -0.95 -4.56 -5.92
CA VAL A 59 -0.97 -3.24 -5.29
C VAL A 59 0.47 -2.80 -4.97
N LEU A 60 0.85 -1.61 -5.39
CA LEU A 60 2.09 -0.93 -4.99
C LEU A 60 1.76 0.28 -4.13
N THR A 61 2.50 0.47 -3.02
CA THR A 61 2.24 1.56 -2.07
C THR A 61 3.40 2.55 -1.92
N PRO A 62 3.90 3.15 -3.02
CA PRO A 62 5.03 4.06 -2.95
C PRO A 62 4.69 5.37 -2.22
N HIS A 63 5.63 5.91 -1.46
CA HIS A 63 5.66 7.34 -1.16
C HIS A 63 6.30 8.12 -2.34
N PRO A 64 6.17 9.47 -2.41
CA PRO A 64 6.64 10.23 -3.58
C PRO A 64 8.09 9.98 -3.99
N MET A 65 9.01 9.77 -3.04
CA MET A 65 10.41 9.49 -3.34
C MET A 65 10.63 8.08 -3.94
N GLU A 66 9.90 7.07 -3.48
CA GLU A 66 9.90 5.73 -4.07
C GLU A 66 9.30 5.75 -5.46
N PHE A 67 8.19 6.48 -5.61
CA PHE A 67 7.50 6.61 -6.89
C PHE A 67 8.37 7.35 -7.93
N SER A 68 9.08 8.38 -7.50
CA SER A 68 10.07 9.11 -8.31
C SER A 68 11.10 8.14 -8.93
N ARG A 69 11.70 7.29 -8.13
CA ARG A 69 12.67 6.29 -8.60
C ARG A 69 12.04 5.26 -9.54
N LEU A 70 10.84 4.82 -9.20
CA LEU A 70 10.10 3.81 -9.96
C LEU A 70 9.63 4.36 -11.31
N ALA A 71 9.06 5.55 -11.36
CA ALA A 71 8.58 6.20 -12.58
C ALA A 71 9.74 6.78 -13.43
N GLY A 72 10.88 7.12 -12.79
CA GLY A 72 12.00 7.78 -13.46
C GLY A 72 11.78 9.27 -13.66
N LEU A 73 10.98 9.89 -12.79
CA LEU A 73 10.65 11.32 -12.75
C LEU A 73 11.19 11.95 -11.47
N SER A 74 11.39 13.26 -11.44
CA SER A 74 11.69 13.96 -10.19
C SER A 74 10.49 14.01 -9.26
N VAL A 75 10.72 14.15 -7.95
CA VAL A 75 9.64 14.33 -6.97
C VAL A 75 8.81 15.57 -7.30
N GLN A 76 9.44 16.63 -7.79
CA GLN A 76 8.76 17.86 -8.16
C GLN A 76 7.80 17.67 -9.33
N GLU A 77 8.20 16.93 -10.37
CA GLU A 77 7.32 16.57 -11.49
C GLU A 77 6.11 15.77 -11.00
N ILE A 78 6.33 14.75 -10.15
CA ILE A 78 5.25 13.95 -9.59
C ILE A 78 4.28 14.82 -8.78
N LEU A 79 4.79 15.68 -7.90
CA LEU A 79 3.96 16.53 -7.06
C LEU A 79 3.22 17.63 -7.84
N SER A 80 3.70 18.01 -9.02
CA SER A 80 3.02 18.98 -9.89
C SER A 80 1.78 18.39 -10.58
N ASN A 81 1.77 17.09 -10.86
CA ASN A 81 0.65 16.41 -11.53
C ASN A 81 0.50 14.93 -11.04
N PRO A 82 0.24 14.75 -9.73
CA PRO A 82 0.36 13.43 -9.11
C PRO A 82 -0.70 12.43 -9.58
N ILE A 83 -1.91 12.90 -9.92
CA ILE A 83 -3.01 12.04 -10.34
C ILE A 83 -2.71 11.45 -11.72
N GLU A 84 -2.49 12.28 -12.72
CA GLU A 84 -2.26 11.83 -14.11
C GLU A 84 -1.03 10.93 -14.21
N ILE A 85 0.05 11.27 -13.48
CA ILE A 85 1.28 10.46 -13.48
C ILE A 85 1.03 9.08 -12.84
N ALA A 86 0.28 9.03 -11.73
CA ALA A 86 -0.05 7.77 -11.08
C ALA A 86 -0.99 6.91 -11.96
N GLU A 87 -2.00 7.52 -12.58
CA GLU A 87 -2.93 6.86 -13.51
C GLU A 87 -2.19 6.26 -14.71
N GLN A 88 -1.34 7.07 -15.36
CA GLN A 88 -0.60 6.59 -16.52
C GLN A 88 0.34 5.44 -16.13
N PHE A 89 1.06 5.55 -15.01
CA PHE A 89 1.95 4.49 -14.54
C PHE A 89 1.18 3.21 -14.21
N ALA A 90 0.04 3.32 -13.52
CA ALA A 90 -0.81 2.18 -13.18
C ALA A 90 -1.32 1.48 -14.44
N LYS A 91 -1.82 2.24 -15.42
CA LYS A 91 -2.32 1.74 -16.70
C LYS A 91 -1.24 1.03 -17.51
N ASP A 92 -0.08 1.65 -17.69
CA ASP A 92 1.02 1.12 -18.52
C ASP A 92 1.56 -0.21 -17.98
N ASN A 93 1.50 -0.40 -16.66
CA ASN A 93 2.03 -1.58 -15.98
C ASN A 93 0.94 -2.56 -15.53
N ASN A 94 -0.36 -2.22 -15.71
CA ASN A 94 -1.50 -2.99 -15.22
C ASN A 94 -1.37 -3.29 -13.71
N LEU A 95 -1.23 -2.23 -12.92
CA LEU A 95 -1.03 -2.27 -11.47
C LEU A 95 -2.07 -1.40 -10.75
N ILE A 96 -2.23 -1.62 -9.45
CA ILE A 96 -2.89 -0.67 -8.57
C ILE A 96 -1.79 0.15 -7.85
N VAL A 97 -1.85 1.46 -7.95
CA VAL A 97 -0.90 2.38 -7.31
C VAL A 97 -1.59 3.09 -6.16
N VAL A 98 -1.02 3.01 -4.98
CA VAL A 98 -1.34 3.83 -3.81
C VAL A 98 -0.20 4.82 -3.62
N LEU A 99 -0.27 5.97 -4.25
CA LEU A 99 0.71 7.05 -4.04
C LEU A 99 0.42 7.73 -2.70
N LYS A 100 1.26 7.42 -1.70
CA LYS A 100 1.10 7.91 -0.33
C LYS A 100 1.39 9.42 -0.25
N GLY A 101 0.53 10.16 0.46
CA GLY A 101 0.67 11.60 0.69
C GLY A 101 -0.30 12.09 1.76
N ALA A 102 -0.39 13.40 1.96
CA ALA A 102 -1.42 14.00 2.83
C ALA A 102 -2.83 13.61 2.34
N THR A 103 -3.03 13.62 1.03
CA THR A 103 -4.11 12.93 0.34
C THR A 103 -3.47 11.78 -0.44
N SER A 104 -3.79 10.55 -0.11
CA SER A 104 -3.29 9.40 -0.87
C SER A 104 -4.12 9.21 -2.14
N ILE A 105 -3.44 8.96 -3.26
CA ILE A 105 -4.06 8.72 -4.57
C ILE A 105 -4.03 7.22 -4.82
N ILE A 106 -5.20 6.61 -4.99
CA ILE A 106 -5.35 5.19 -5.29
C ILE A 106 -5.89 5.06 -6.71
N THR A 107 -5.16 4.42 -7.61
CA THR A 107 -5.59 4.27 -8.99
C THR A 107 -5.18 2.94 -9.61
N ASN A 108 -6.02 2.45 -10.53
CA ASN A 108 -5.73 1.33 -11.42
C ASN A 108 -5.48 1.79 -12.88
N GLY A 109 -5.44 3.12 -13.10
CA GLY A 109 -5.30 3.74 -14.43
C GLY A 109 -6.61 3.98 -15.18
N GLU A 110 -7.75 3.49 -14.66
CA GLU A 110 -9.11 3.74 -15.21
C GLU A 110 -9.98 4.43 -14.16
N GLN A 111 -9.82 4.07 -12.92
CA GLN A 111 -10.53 4.62 -11.77
C GLN A 111 -9.51 5.20 -10.78
N THR A 112 -9.86 6.34 -10.19
CA THR A 112 -9.02 7.01 -9.19
C THR A 112 -9.86 7.39 -7.98
N TYR A 113 -9.34 7.07 -6.80
CA TYR A 113 -9.89 7.46 -5.51
C TYR A 113 -8.88 8.32 -4.75
N LEU A 114 -9.36 9.41 -4.14
CA LEU A 114 -8.57 10.29 -3.29
C LEU A 114 -8.92 10.04 -1.84
N ASN A 115 -8.00 9.47 -1.09
CA ASN A 115 -8.19 9.23 0.33
C ASN A 115 -7.77 10.46 1.14
N THR A 116 -8.75 11.12 1.74
CA THR A 116 -8.59 12.29 2.61
C THR A 116 -8.67 11.95 4.09
N SER A 117 -8.93 10.69 4.45
CA SER A 117 -8.91 10.24 5.84
C SER A 117 -7.49 10.10 6.36
N GLY A 118 -7.32 10.31 7.65
CA GLY A 118 -6.05 10.19 8.33
C GLY A 118 -5.60 11.49 9.01
N CYS A 119 -4.45 11.44 9.62
CA CYS A 119 -3.86 12.59 10.32
C CYS A 119 -2.34 12.58 10.23
N SER A 120 -1.72 13.72 10.60
CA SER A 120 -0.26 13.88 10.57
C SER A 120 0.51 12.89 11.46
N GLY A 121 -0.16 12.30 12.45
CA GLY A 121 0.41 11.27 13.31
C GLY A 121 0.85 10.01 12.56
N GLN A 122 0.30 9.76 11.36
CA GLN A 122 0.70 8.65 10.49
C GLN A 122 2.04 8.89 9.76
N ALA A 123 2.59 10.09 9.78
CA ALA A 123 3.88 10.40 9.15
C ALA A 123 5.07 9.88 9.99
N LYS A 124 5.03 8.59 10.32
CA LYS A 124 6.03 7.88 11.14
C LYS A 124 6.41 6.56 10.51
N GLY A 125 7.66 6.13 10.76
CA GLY A 125 8.11 4.79 10.34
C GLY A 125 7.22 3.68 10.89
N GLY A 126 6.85 2.71 10.06
CA GLY A 126 5.94 1.62 10.40
C GLY A 126 4.47 1.85 10.02
N SER A 127 4.04 3.08 9.74
CA SER A 127 2.66 3.33 9.28
C SER A 127 2.36 2.70 7.92
N GLY A 128 3.37 2.66 7.03
CA GLY A 128 3.27 1.95 5.75
C GLY A 128 3.10 0.44 5.94
N ASP A 129 3.80 -0.14 6.92
CA ASP A 129 3.71 -1.57 7.23
C ASP A 129 2.30 -1.95 7.70
N VAL A 130 1.69 -1.10 8.55
CA VAL A 130 0.30 -1.27 8.99
C VAL A 130 -0.67 -1.18 7.81
N LEU A 131 -0.50 -0.18 6.93
CA LEU A 131 -1.31 -0.04 5.72
C LEU A 131 -1.19 -1.28 4.84
N SER A 132 0.02 -1.74 4.59
CA SER A 132 0.28 -2.94 3.79
C SER A 132 -0.35 -4.19 4.42
N GLY A 133 -0.33 -4.32 5.75
CA GLY A 133 -1.00 -5.39 6.48
C GLY A 133 -2.52 -5.36 6.32
N ILE A 134 -3.13 -4.17 6.42
CA ILE A 134 -4.58 -3.99 6.26
C ILE A 134 -4.99 -4.35 4.82
N ILE A 135 -4.34 -3.78 3.80
CA ILE A 135 -4.64 -4.10 2.39
C ILE A 135 -4.40 -5.58 2.12
N GLY A 136 -3.29 -6.15 2.59
CA GLY A 136 -2.98 -7.57 2.44
C GLY A 136 -4.05 -8.48 3.02
N SER A 137 -4.62 -8.13 4.19
CA SER A 137 -5.70 -8.89 4.80
C SER A 137 -7.01 -8.84 3.99
N LEU A 138 -7.32 -7.70 3.36
CA LEU A 138 -8.48 -7.54 2.48
C LEU A 138 -8.31 -8.34 1.18
N LEU A 139 -7.11 -8.34 0.60
CA LEU A 139 -6.75 -9.17 -0.56
C LEU A 139 -6.89 -10.67 -0.23
N ALA A 140 -6.47 -11.10 0.96
CA ALA A 140 -6.62 -12.49 1.40
C ALA A 140 -8.09 -12.90 1.52
N GLN A 141 -9.00 -11.96 1.79
CA GLN A 141 -10.45 -12.15 1.82
C GLN A 141 -11.09 -12.09 0.42
N LYS A 142 -10.28 -12.05 -0.64
CA LYS A 142 -10.72 -11.99 -2.05
C LYS A 142 -11.47 -10.72 -2.44
N ILE A 143 -11.26 -9.64 -1.69
CA ILE A 143 -11.72 -8.32 -2.13
C ILE A 143 -10.86 -7.92 -3.34
N PRO A 144 -11.44 -7.46 -4.46
CA PRO A 144 -10.68 -7.07 -5.63
C PRO A 144 -9.61 -6.00 -5.29
N ALA A 145 -8.48 -6.04 -5.97
CA ALA A 145 -7.28 -5.33 -5.54
C ALA A 145 -7.44 -3.80 -5.44
N PHE A 146 -8.20 -3.19 -6.36
CA PHE A 146 -8.47 -1.74 -6.31
C PHE A 146 -9.33 -1.40 -5.08
N GLU A 147 -10.42 -2.12 -4.86
CA GLU A 147 -11.32 -1.93 -3.72
C GLU A 147 -10.62 -2.24 -2.39
N ALA A 148 -9.75 -3.25 -2.35
CA ALA A 148 -8.94 -3.55 -1.18
C ALA A 148 -7.96 -2.42 -0.85
N ALA A 149 -7.36 -1.80 -1.87
CA ALA A 149 -6.48 -0.65 -1.69
C ALA A 149 -7.24 0.59 -1.19
N VAL A 150 -8.40 0.89 -1.78
CA VAL A 150 -9.29 2.00 -1.35
C VAL A 150 -9.75 1.80 0.08
N ALA A 151 -10.34 0.64 0.38
CA ALA A 151 -10.85 0.33 1.71
C ALA A 151 -9.73 0.32 2.76
N GLY A 152 -8.57 -0.26 2.42
CA GLY A 152 -7.42 -0.30 3.31
C GLY A 152 -6.88 1.08 3.67
N CYS A 153 -6.76 1.99 2.70
CA CYS A 153 -6.37 3.37 2.94
C CYS A 153 -7.38 4.09 3.83
N TYR A 154 -8.67 3.94 3.54
CA TYR A 154 -9.74 4.54 4.35
C TYR A 154 -9.74 4.02 5.80
N ILE A 155 -9.68 2.70 5.99
CA ILE A 155 -9.64 2.06 7.31
C ILE A 155 -8.41 2.53 8.10
N ALA A 156 -7.23 2.53 7.48
CA ALA A 156 -6.01 3.00 8.14
C ALA A 156 -6.12 4.46 8.56
N GLY A 157 -6.64 5.32 7.68
CA GLY A 157 -6.85 6.74 7.96
C GLY A 157 -7.86 6.97 9.08
N LYS A 158 -9.04 6.35 9.00
CA LYS A 158 -10.08 6.47 10.04
C LYS A 158 -9.61 5.93 11.38
N THR A 159 -8.85 4.85 11.39
CA THR A 159 -8.29 4.32 12.63
C THR A 159 -7.30 5.31 13.25
N ALA A 160 -6.47 5.95 12.42
CA ALA A 160 -5.54 6.96 12.91
C ALA A 160 -6.24 8.18 13.50
N GLU A 161 -7.33 8.66 12.90
CA GLU A 161 -8.16 9.74 13.43
C GLU A 161 -8.72 9.36 14.82
N ILE A 162 -9.32 8.17 14.95
CA ILE A 162 -9.88 7.67 16.22
C ILE A 162 -8.80 7.53 17.30
N VAL A 163 -7.61 7.05 16.94
CA VAL A 163 -6.48 6.95 17.88
C VAL A 163 -5.99 8.33 18.28
N ALA A 164 -5.87 9.27 17.34
CA ALA A 164 -5.43 10.63 17.60
C ALA A 164 -6.39 11.38 18.55
N ASP A 165 -7.69 11.18 18.38
CA ASP A 165 -8.74 11.76 19.27
C ASP A 165 -8.63 11.25 20.70
N LYS A 166 -8.21 9.99 20.88
CA LYS A 166 -8.07 9.38 22.21
C LYS A 166 -6.75 9.69 22.90
N SER A 167 -5.73 10.01 22.14
CA SER A 167 -4.37 10.27 22.63
C SER A 167 -3.86 11.60 22.09
N SER A 168 -3.03 11.57 21.07
CA SER A 168 -2.51 12.75 20.36
C SER A 168 -1.79 12.32 19.09
N VAL A 169 -1.83 13.14 18.05
CA VAL A 169 -1.00 12.94 16.84
C VAL A 169 0.50 12.86 17.14
N TYR A 170 0.94 13.47 18.26
CA TYR A 170 2.36 13.47 18.65
C TYR A 170 2.81 12.17 19.32
N SER A 171 1.95 11.54 20.10
CA SER A 171 2.26 10.30 20.85
C SER A 171 1.85 9.01 20.13
N MET A 172 0.94 9.11 19.16
CA MET A 172 0.44 7.96 18.41
C MET A 172 1.57 7.17 17.75
N LEU A 173 1.55 5.86 17.90
CA LEU A 173 2.46 4.91 17.26
C LEU A 173 1.72 4.06 16.21
N PRO A 174 2.41 3.51 15.20
CA PRO A 174 1.78 2.61 14.23
C PRO A 174 1.09 1.39 14.87
N VAL A 175 1.62 0.87 15.97
CA VAL A 175 1.00 -0.24 16.72
C VAL A 175 -0.36 0.13 17.30
N ASP A 176 -0.57 1.40 17.68
CA ASP A 176 -1.86 1.85 18.19
C ASP A 176 -2.93 1.80 17.10
N ILE A 177 -2.54 2.14 15.85
CA ILE A 177 -3.40 1.99 14.68
C ILE A 177 -3.71 0.50 14.47
N ALA A 178 -2.69 -0.35 14.40
CA ALA A 178 -2.85 -1.78 14.14
C ALA A 178 -3.80 -2.45 15.14
N THR A 179 -3.66 -2.14 16.44
CA THR A 179 -4.50 -2.71 17.50
C THR A 179 -5.91 -2.14 17.55
N SER A 180 -6.15 -0.97 16.93
CA SER A 180 -7.46 -0.28 16.94
C SER A 180 -8.31 -0.56 15.71
N VAL A 181 -7.79 -1.23 14.68
CA VAL A 181 -8.51 -1.52 13.42
C VAL A 181 -9.86 -2.21 13.67
N GLY A 182 -9.90 -3.21 14.56
CA GLY A 182 -11.13 -3.93 14.88
C GLY A 182 -12.22 -3.04 15.45
N ASN A 183 -11.86 -2.11 16.33
CA ASN A 183 -12.82 -1.15 16.91
C ASN A 183 -13.33 -0.17 15.83
N THR A 184 -12.46 0.28 14.94
CA THR A 184 -12.82 1.15 13.82
C THR A 184 -13.80 0.46 12.88
N LEU A 185 -13.55 -0.78 12.50
CA LEU A 185 -14.46 -1.57 11.66
C LEU A 185 -15.83 -1.74 12.34
N SER A 186 -15.83 -2.04 13.64
CA SER A 186 -17.09 -2.14 14.40
C SER A 186 -17.88 -0.84 14.39
N SER A 187 -17.22 0.31 14.46
CA SER A 187 -17.88 1.63 14.36
C SER A 187 -18.46 1.86 12.96
N ILE A 188 -17.65 1.69 11.92
CA ILE A 188 -18.08 1.89 10.51
C ILE A 188 -19.26 1.00 10.15
N LEU A 189 -19.33 -0.23 10.66
CA LEU A 189 -20.39 -1.18 10.34
C LEU A 189 -21.66 -0.95 11.15
N LYS A 190 -21.56 -0.45 12.39
CA LYS A 190 -22.74 -0.11 13.22
C LYS A 190 -23.57 1.02 12.62
N ASP A 191 -22.95 1.97 11.93
CA ASP A 191 -23.63 3.08 11.28
C ASP A 191 -24.43 2.63 10.04
N LYS A 192 -24.36 1.33 9.67
CA LYS A 192 -25.06 0.74 8.50
C LYS A 192 -26.10 -0.31 8.85
N ILE A 193 -26.28 -0.62 10.15
CA ILE A 193 -27.30 -1.52 10.67
C ILE A 193 -28.35 -0.71 11.43
#